data_f34665d7c13eba4a6b0020a33c9f8ec0
#
_entry.id   f34665d7c13eba4a6b0020a33c9f8ec0
#
_cell.length_a   1.000
_cell.length_b   1.000
_cell.length_c   1.000
_cell.angle_alpha   90.00
_cell.angle_beta   90.00
_cell.angle_gamma   90.00
#
_symmetry.space_group_name_H-M   'P 1'
#
loop_
_entity.id
_entity.type
_entity.pdbx_description
1 polymer ?
#
loop_
_entity_poly.entity_id
_entity_poly.type
_entity_poly.pdbx_seq_one_letter_code
_entity_poly.pdbx_strand_id
1 'polypeptide(L)'
;MRAAISSFLLLGGLYLFITGLWADALDLNRSVYHRYGGLIVSIVAAVHVWLNRKALLSYFRSPSFGFPKPRPTAPLERLSRRAFLAASAAAIGGFILGRLWPQRTPELGPYTDVGEFYHQWSKPGFPSLVGYLVQWGGPPPPFKEYPQALTITLPKPKPVGKMSLEEALQRRRSIRDYSQAPLSLEELSQLLYLADGITLWQYGIGFRTAPSAGALYPIEIYPVVNRVEGLKPGVYHYNVRLHALELLKEGEFGPEMVQYCLGQEMPGAAALTLILTAVFQRTRWKYRERAYRYVLLEGGHIGQNIYLAATGYGHGGLCHRRFPG
;
A
#
# COMPACT_ATOMS: atom_id res chain seq x y z
N MET A 1 1.39 42.09 -24.57
CA MET A 1 0.44 41.09 -24.10
C MET A 1 0.84 39.67 -24.51
N ARG A 2 1.04 39.34 -25.80
CA ARG A 2 1.41 37.97 -26.25
C ARG A 2 2.73 37.44 -25.67
N ALA A 3 3.78 38.28 -25.60
CA ALA A 3 5.05 37.90 -25.01
C ALA A 3 4.98 37.63 -23.50
N ALA A 4 4.17 38.41 -22.78
CA ALA A 4 3.94 38.20 -21.35
C ALA A 4 3.20 36.86 -21.06
N ILE A 5 2.23 36.51 -21.92
CA ILE A 5 1.51 35.23 -21.80
C ILE A 5 2.45 34.05 -22.10
N SER A 6 3.32 34.17 -23.10
CA SER A 6 4.29 33.11 -23.43
C SER A 6 5.34 32.93 -22.33
N SER A 7 5.80 34.04 -21.73
CA SER A 7 6.72 33.97 -20.58
C SER A 7 6.06 33.37 -19.33
N PHE A 8 4.80 33.72 -19.07
CA PHE A 8 4.04 33.16 -17.97
C PHE A 8 3.79 31.65 -18.13
N LEU A 9 3.47 31.20 -19.34
CA LEU A 9 3.30 29.77 -19.64
C LEU A 9 4.63 29.00 -19.55
N LEU A 10 5.74 29.61 -19.96
CA LEU A 10 7.06 29.01 -19.88
C LEU A 10 7.50 28.86 -18.40
N LEU A 11 7.32 29.92 -17.61
CA LEU A 11 7.63 29.91 -16.18
C LEU A 11 6.68 28.98 -15.41
N GLY A 12 5.39 28.97 -15.75
CA GLY A 12 4.41 28.05 -15.18
C GLY A 12 4.70 26.59 -15.52
N GLY A 13 5.09 26.31 -16.75
CA GLY A 13 5.54 24.99 -17.18
C GLY A 13 6.80 24.52 -16.47
N LEU A 14 7.79 25.41 -16.32
CA LEU A 14 9.02 25.14 -15.58
C LEU A 14 8.75 24.93 -14.09
N TYR A 15 7.89 25.75 -13.48
CA TYR A 15 7.45 25.58 -12.09
C TYR A 15 6.76 24.23 -11.87
N LEU A 16 5.85 23.84 -12.76
CA LEU A 16 5.15 22.55 -12.67
C LEU A 16 6.08 21.36 -12.90
N PHE A 17 7.06 21.52 -13.79
CA PHE A 17 8.07 20.50 -14.02
C PHE A 17 8.96 20.31 -12.79
N ILE A 18 9.46 21.40 -12.20
CA ILE A 18 10.28 21.36 -10.99
C ILE A 18 9.47 20.84 -9.80
N THR A 19 8.25 21.33 -9.58
CA THR A 19 7.39 20.86 -8.48
C THR A 19 6.92 19.43 -8.70
N GLY A 20 6.76 18.99 -9.95
CA GLY A 20 6.48 17.59 -10.29
C GLY A 20 7.64 16.67 -9.94
N LEU A 21 8.88 17.04 -10.26
CA LEU A 21 10.08 16.31 -9.87
C LEU A 21 10.27 16.25 -8.34
N TRP A 22 10.00 17.36 -7.64
CA TRP A 22 10.06 17.41 -6.18
C TRP A 22 8.95 16.61 -5.52
N ALA A 23 7.73 16.69 -6.04
CA ALA A 23 6.60 15.94 -5.55
C ALA A 23 6.81 14.42 -5.72
N ASP A 24 7.46 14.01 -6.81
CA ASP A 24 7.83 12.63 -7.08
C ASP A 24 8.95 12.16 -6.13
N ALA A 25 9.97 12.98 -5.92
CA ALA A 25 11.08 12.70 -5.02
C ALA A 25 10.65 12.58 -3.54
N LEU A 26 9.60 13.32 -3.14
CA LEU A 26 9.04 13.31 -1.78
C LEU A 26 7.82 12.42 -1.61
N ASP A 27 7.46 11.61 -2.63
CA ASP A 27 6.26 10.75 -2.65
C ASP A 27 4.93 11.52 -2.42
N LEU A 28 4.93 12.84 -2.73
CA LEU A 28 3.77 13.72 -2.60
C LEU A 28 2.82 13.66 -3.81
N ASN A 29 3.08 12.79 -4.77
CA ASN A 29 2.37 12.66 -6.06
C ASN A 29 0.90 12.21 -5.96
N ARG A 30 0.33 12.15 -4.77
CA ARG A 30 -1.05 11.69 -4.54
C ARG A 30 -2.08 12.80 -4.48
N SER A 31 -1.67 14.05 -4.53
CA SER A 31 -2.61 15.15 -4.59
C SER A 31 -3.33 15.11 -5.94
N VAL A 32 -4.62 14.81 -5.89
CA VAL A 32 -5.55 14.87 -7.04
C VAL A 32 -5.41 16.20 -7.80
N TYR A 33 -5.20 17.29 -7.07
CA TYR A 33 -5.01 18.63 -7.60
C TYR A 33 -3.72 18.78 -8.40
N HIS A 34 -2.61 18.17 -7.97
CA HIS A 34 -1.33 18.25 -8.70
C HIS A 34 -1.41 17.45 -10.02
N ARG A 35 -2.04 16.29 -9.99
CA ARG A 35 -2.20 15.41 -11.16
C ARG A 35 -3.09 16.03 -12.24
N TYR A 36 -4.25 16.56 -11.85
CA TYR A 36 -5.18 17.20 -12.80
C TYR A 36 -4.74 18.61 -13.17
N GLY A 37 -4.13 19.36 -12.25
CA GLY A 37 -3.54 20.67 -12.54
C GLY A 37 -2.43 20.58 -13.58
N GLY A 38 -1.52 19.60 -13.45
CA GLY A 38 -0.46 19.34 -14.42
C GLY A 38 -1.01 18.97 -15.81
N LEU A 39 -2.04 18.13 -15.84
CA LEU A 39 -2.70 17.75 -17.11
C LEU A 39 -3.35 18.96 -17.79
N ILE A 40 -4.10 19.78 -17.06
CA ILE A 40 -4.76 20.98 -17.58
C ILE A 40 -3.73 21.95 -18.15
N VAL A 41 -2.65 22.23 -17.41
CA VAL A 41 -1.58 23.13 -17.87
C VAL A 41 -0.88 22.59 -19.12
N SER A 42 -0.64 21.26 -19.18
CA SER A 42 -0.06 20.63 -20.36
C SER A 42 -0.96 20.75 -21.60
N ILE A 43 -2.27 20.56 -21.44
CA ILE A 43 -3.24 20.76 -22.53
C ILE A 43 -3.28 22.21 -22.97
N VAL A 44 -3.34 23.17 -22.03
CA VAL A 44 -3.35 24.60 -22.34
C VAL A 44 -2.06 25.01 -23.06
N ALA A 45 -0.90 24.50 -22.63
CA ALA A 45 0.38 24.74 -23.28
C ALA A 45 0.41 24.16 -24.71
N ALA A 46 -0.08 22.95 -24.91
CA ALA A 46 -0.15 22.31 -26.23
C ALA A 46 -1.07 23.08 -27.17
N VAL A 47 -2.25 23.51 -26.71
CA VAL A 47 -3.19 24.34 -27.46
C VAL A 47 -2.55 25.70 -27.80
N HIS A 48 -1.84 26.33 -26.84
CA HIS A 48 -1.13 27.58 -27.07
C HIS A 48 -0.05 27.45 -28.15
N VAL A 49 0.76 26.40 -28.09
CA VAL A 49 1.77 26.09 -29.11
C VAL A 49 1.11 25.86 -30.47
N TRP A 50 0.02 25.11 -30.51
CA TRP A 50 -0.70 24.83 -31.76
C TRP A 50 -1.32 26.09 -32.38
N LEU A 51 -1.97 26.94 -31.60
CA LEU A 51 -2.54 28.21 -32.04
C LEU A 51 -1.47 29.19 -32.54
N ASN A 52 -0.27 29.15 -31.97
CA ASN A 52 0.85 30.04 -32.33
C ASN A 52 1.88 29.38 -33.25
N ARG A 53 1.57 28.18 -33.82
CA ARG A 53 2.54 27.40 -34.63
C ARG A 53 3.15 28.18 -35.79
N LYS A 54 2.35 29.05 -36.45
CA LYS A 54 2.85 29.88 -37.58
C LYS A 54 3.85 30.93 -37.11
N ALA A 55 3.60 31.57 -35.97
CA ALA A 55 4.50 32.52 -35.36
C ALA A 55 5.79 31.84 -34.82
N LEU A 56 5.63 30.66 -34.25
CA LEU A 56 6.78 29.84 -33.79
C LEU A 56 7.65 29.40 -34.97
N LEU A 57 7.03 28.89 -36.04
CA LEU A 57 7.73 28.47 -37.25
C LEU A 57 8.40 29.69 -38.00
N SER A 58 7.76 30.86 -38.01
CA SER A 58 8.35 32.06 -38.58
C SER A 58 9.56 32.54 -37.72
N TYR A 59 9.49 32.42 -36.40
CA TYR A 59 10.58 32.72 -35.48
C TYR A 59 11.83 31.84 -35.75
N PHE A 60 11.60 30.56 -36.03
CA PHE A 60 12.68 29.63 -36.37
C PHE A 60 13.21 29.78 -37.82
N ARG A 61 12.41 30.40 -38.71
CA ARG A 61 12.77 30.60 -40.12
C ARG A 61 13.44 31.94 -40.41
N SER A 62 13.36 32.93 -39.50
CA SER A 62 13.98 34.25 -39.66
C SER A 62 15.46 34.25 -39.25
N PRO A 63 16.39 34.58 -40.16
CA PRO A 63 17.81 34.60 -39.83
C PRO A 63 18.26 35.79 -38.98
N SER A 64 17.40 36.78 -38.71
CA SER A 64 17.78 38.07 -38.13
C SER A 64 16.88 38.44 -36.95
N PHE A 65 17.37 38.15 -35.74
CA PHE A 65 16.88 38.81 -34.54
C PHE A 65 18.01 39.70 -33.99
N GLY A 66 17.92 41.00 -34.24
CA GLY A 66 18.82 42.00 -33.70
C GLY A 66 18.53 42.24 -32.22
N PHE A 67 19.31 41.65 -31.35
CA PHE A 67 19.48 42.15 -29.99
C PHE A 67 20.57 43.22 -29.99
N PRO A 68 20.47 44.27 -29.16
CA PRO A 68 21.55 45.26 -29.01
C PRO A 68 22.83 44.53 -28.61
N LYS A 69 23.91 44.81 -29.31
CA LYS A 69 25.22 44.17 -29.13
C LYS A 69 25.72 44.39 -27.70
N PRO A 70 25.89 43.32 -26.89
CA PRO A 70 26.69 43.43 -25.67
C PRO A 70 28.17 43.53 -26.03
N ARG A 71 28.91 44.32 -25.28
CA ARG A 71 30.36 44.46 -25.37
C ARG A 71 31.07 43.10 -25.19
N PRO A 72 32.20 42.83 -25.83
CA PRO A 72 32.83 41.51 -25.85
C PRO A 72 33.47 41.20 -24.49
N THR A 73 32.90 40.28 -23.77
CA THR A 73 33.58 39.49 -22.76
C THR A 73 33.79 38.10 -23.37
N ALA A 74 34.97 37.51 -23.08
CA ALA A 74 35.57 36.31 -23.67
C ALA A 74 34.65 35.22 -24.23
N PRO A 75 35.04 34.46 -25.26
CA PRO A 75 34.17 33.60 -26.05
C PRO A 75 33.77 32.33 -25.27
N LEU A 76 32.62 32.36 -24.68
CA LEU A 76 31.83 31.13 -24.52
C LEU A 76 31.36 30.78 -25.93
N GLU A 77 31.86 29.69 -26.49
CA GLU A 77 31.38 29.12 -27.76
C GLU A 77 29.85 29.01 -27.70
N ARG A 78 29.19 29.83 -28.51
CA ARG A 78 27.74 29.82 -28.62
C ARG A 78 27.35 28.50 -29.27
N LEU A 79 26.87 27.56 -28.50
CA LEU A 79 26.15 26.40 -29.01
C LEU A 79 25.11 26.87 -30.03
N SER A 80 25.24 26.44 -31.29
CA SER A 80 24.28 26.80 -32.34
C SER A 80 22.90 26.31 -31.92
N ARG A 81 21.86 27.06 -32.30
CA ARG A 81 20.46 26.63 -32.00
C ARG A 81 20.15 25.20 -32.46
N ARG A 82 20.82 24.78 -33.56
CA ARG A 82 20.73 23.41 -34.07
C ARG A 82 21.40 22.41 -33.12
N ALA A 83 22.55 22.73 -32.55
CA ALA A 83 23.25 21.91 -31.58
C ALA A 83 22.43 21.77 -30.26
N PHE A 84 21.82 22.88 -29.80
CA PHE A 84 20.97 22.86 -28.63
C PHE A 84 19.71 21.97 -28.83
N LEU A 85 19.03 22.11 -29.99
CA LEU A 85 17.87 21.30 -30.32
C LEU A 85 18.24 19.81 -30.50
N ALA A 86 19.38 19.54 -31.13
CA ALA A 86 19.89 18.18 -31.30
C ALA A 86 20.26 17.56 -29.94
N ALA A 87 20.93 18.31 -29.05
CA ALA A 87 21.26 17.86 -27.72
C ALA A 87 20.01 17.60 -26.85
N SER A 88 19.00 18.49 -26.95
CA SER A 88 17.72 18.30 -26.24
C SER A 88 16.95 17.10 -26.78
N ALA A 89 16.90 16.91 -28.10
CA ALA A 89 16.28 15.74 -28.72
C ALA A 89 17.02 14.44 -28.36
N ALA A 90 18.36 14.47 -28.32
CA ALA A 90 19.17 13.32 -27.90
C ALA A 90 18.99 13.03 -26.40
N ALA A 91 18.88 14.04 -25.55
CA ALA A 91 18.61 13.86 -24.11
C ALA A 91 17.22 13.27 -23.88
N ILE A 92 16.19 13.78 -24.57
CA ILE A 92 14.82 13.24 -24.50
C ILE A 92 14.78 11.82 -25.07
N GLY A 93 15.41 11.58 -26.22
CA GLY A 93 15.49 10.25 -26.84
C GLY A 93 16.24 9.26 -25.94
N GLY A 94 17.38 9.67 -25.37
CA GLY A 94 18.14 8.87 -24.42
C GLY A 94 17.36 8.57 -23.14
N PHE A 95 16.60 9.54 -22.63
CA PHE A 95 15.71 9.35 -21.48
C PHE A 95 14.60 8.34 -21.80
N ILE A 96 13.93 8.49 -22.95
CA ILE A 96 12.88 7.56 -23.39
C ILE A 96 13.45 6.17 -23.63
N LEU A 97 14.59 6.04 -24.32
CA LEU A 97 15.24 4.75 -24.56
C LEU A 97 15.75 4.11 -23.28
N GLY A 98 16.32 4.89 -22.36
CA GLY A 98 16.73 4.38 -21.04
C GLY A 98 15.57 3.86 -20.21
N ARG A 99 14.38 4.44 -20.40
CA ARG A 99 13.15 3.99 -19.74
C ARG A 99 12.50 2.78 -20.41
N LEU A 100 12.64 2.65 -21.73
CA LEU A 100 12.17 1.51 -22.50
C LEU A 100 13.13 0.32 -22.41
N TRP A 101 14.39 0.57 -21.94
CA TRP A 101 15.34 -0.51 -21.75
C TRP A 101 14.81 -1.45 -20.67
N PRO A 102 14.63 -2.74 -20.98
CA PRO A 102 14.16 -3.69 -19.98
C PRO A 102 15.13 -3.66 -18.79
N GLN A 103 14.65 -3.20 -17.64
CA GLN A 103 15.40 -3.35 -16.41
C GLN A 103 15.52 -4.86 -16.19
N ARG A 104 16.74 -5.40 -16.31
CA ARG A 104 16.97 -6.79 -15.96
C ARG A 104 16.51 -6.97 -14.53
N THR A 105 15.46 -7.79 -14.34
CA THR A 105 15.18 -8.30 -13.01
C THR A 105 16.45 -9.01 -12.57
N PRO A 106 17.03 -8.65 -11.43
CA PRO A 106 18.22 -9.33 -10.95
C PRO A 106 17.90 -10.83 -10.86
N GLU A 107 18.71 -11.67 -11.49
CA GLU A 107 18.56 -13.11 -11.36
C GLU A 107 19.00 -13.51 -9.95
N LEU A 108 18.15 -14.28 -9.26
CA LEU A 108 18.47 -14.86 -7.98
C LEU A 108 19.52 -15.95 -8.20
N GLY A 109 20.77 -15.64 -7.91
CA GLY A 109 21.84 -16.66 -7.88
C GLY A 109 21.76 -17.50 -6.60
N PRO A 110 22.43 -18.65 -6.55
CA PRO A 110 22.38 -19.57 -5.41
C PRO A 110 22.90 -18.97 -4.09
N TYR A 111 23.58 -17.85 -4.14
CA TYR A 111 24.14 -17.13 -2.98
C TYR A 111 23.47 -15.76 -2.76
N THR A 112 22.33 -15.49 -3.41
CA THR A 112 21.65 -14.20 -3.24
C THR A 112 20.95 -14.14 -1.89
N ASP A 113 21.27 -13.13 -1.09
CA ASP A 113 20.47 -12.79 0.09
C ASP A 113 19.09 -12.30 -0.38
N VAL A 114 18.08 -13.16 -0.23
CA VAL A 114 16.70 -12.89 -0.65
C VAL A 114 16.13 -11.67 0.07
N GLY A 115 16.54 -11.45 1.33
CA GLY A 115 16.11 -10.30 2.12
C GLY A 115 16.66 -8.99 1.56
N GLU A 116 17.98 -8.95 1.28
CA GLU A 116 18.62 -7.79 0.65
C GLU A 116 18.06 -7.54 -0.75
N PHE A 117 17.92 -8.61 -1.55
CA PHE A 117 17.29 -8.54 -2.87
C PHE A 117 15.89 -7.91 -2.79
N TYR A 118 15.02 -8.43 -1.91
CA TYR A 118 13.68 -7.89 -1.72
C TYR A 118 13.72 -6.45 -1.22
N HIS A 119 14.64 -6.13 -0.30
CA HIS A 119 14.82 -4.77 0.20
C HIS A 119 15.15 -3.80 -0.92
N GLN A 120 16.10 -4.12 -1.79
CA GLN A 120 16.50 -3.28 -2.91
C GLN A 120 15.40 -3.21 -3.99
N TRP A 121 14.83 -4.35 -4.36
CA TRP A 121 13.81 -4.45 -5.40
C TRP A 121 12.51 -3.73 -5.04
N SER A 122 12.12 -3.72 -3.79
CA SER A 122 10.89 -3.07 -3.32
C SER A 122 11.08 -1.61 -2.89
N LYS A 123 12.29 -1.01 -3.08
CA LYS A 123 12.49 0.43 -2.91
C LYS A 123 11.65 1.21 -3.95
N PRO A 124 11.17 2.43 -3.60
CA PRO A 124 10.54 3.29 -4.59
C PRO A 124 11.59 3.60 -5.68
N GLY A 125 11.42 3.03 -6.86
CA GLY A 125 12.14 3.47 -8.04
C GLY A 125 11.49 4.75 -8.59
N PHE A 126 12.20 5.47 -9.45
CA PHE A 126 11.60 6.51 -10.28
C PHE A 126 10.42 5.87 -11.02
N PRO A 127 9.15 6.33 -10.85
CA PRO A 127 8.05 5.73 -11.56
C PRO A 127 8.31 5.89 -13.05
N SER A 128 8.53 4.77 -13.74
CA SER A 128 8.60 4.84 -15.19
C SER A 128 7.24 5.30 -15.71
N LEU A 129 7.21 6.25 -16.64
CA LEU A 129 5.97 6.64 -17.33
C LEU A 129 5.24 5.39 -17.88
N VAL A 130 6.01 4.40 -18.33
CA VAL A 130 5.55 3.08 -18.75
C VAL A 130 4.96 2.29 -17.57
N GLY A 131 5.52 2.41 -16.37
CA GLY A 131 4.98 1.77 -15.17
C GLY A 131 3.61 2.30 -14.74
N TYR A 132 3.23 3.53 -15.13
CA TYR A 132 1.86 4.03 -14.97
C TYR A 132 0.90 3.48 -16.04
N LEU A 133 1.41 3.09 -17.20
CA LEU A 133 0.63 2.51 -18.29
C LEU A 133 0.41 1.00 -18.13
N VAL A 134 1.27 0.33 -17.36
CA VAL A 134 1.08 -1.09 -17.01
C VAL A 134 -0.01 -1.19 -15.95
N GLN A 135 -1.16 -1.73 -16.33
CA GLN A 135 -2.22 -2.02 -15.37
C GLN A 135 -1.82 -3.21 -14.51
N TRP A 136 -1.63 -2.99 -13.22
CA TRP A 136 -1.38 -4.02 -12.20
C TRP A 136 -2.66 -4.75 -11.75
N GLY A 137 -3.67 -4.77 -12.60
CA GLY A 137 -5.03 -5.21 -12.30
C GLY A 137 -5.86 -4.14 -11.58
N GLY A 138 -7.17 -4.33 -11.57
CA GLY A 138 -8.08 -3.48 -10.80
C GLY A 138 -8.03 -3.82 -9.30
N PRO A 139 -8.58 -2.94 -8.43
CA PRO A 139 -8.78 -3.25 -7.03
C PRO A 139 -9.77 -4.41 -6.91
N PRO A 140 -9.45 -5.50 -6.18
CA PRO A 140 -10.43 -6.51 -5.85
C PRO A 140 -11.45 -5.94 -4.84
N PRO A 141 -12.56 -6.67 -4.56
CA PRO A 141 -13.52 -6.26 -3.55
C PRO A 141 -12.83 -5.93 -2.22
N PRO A 142 -13.22 -4.82 -1.56
CA PRO A 142 -12.61 -4.38 -0.30
C PRO A 142 -12.89 -5.31 0.87
N PHE A 143 -13.97 -6.09 0.78
CA PHE A 143 -14.37 -7.09 1.76
C PHE A 143 -14.44 -8.46 1.10
N LYS A 144 -13.98 -9.48 1.80
CA LYS A 144 -14.20 -10.86 1.44
C LYS A 144 -15.44 -11.35 2.15
N GLU A 145 -16.26 -12.11 1.45
CA GLU A 145 -17.53 -12.63 1.95
C GLU A 145 -17.72 -14.05 1.43
N TYR A 146 -18.42 -14.84 2.21
CA TYR A 146 -18.80 -16.21 1.87
C TYR A 146 -20.32 -16.36 1.91
N PRO A 147 -21.06 -15.92 0.86
CA PRO A 147 -22.53 -15.84 0.88
C PRO A 147 -23.24 -17.16 1.13
N GLN A 148 -22.56 -18.29 0.89
CA GLN A 148 -23.12 -19.64 1.10
C GLN A 148 -22.84 -20.19 2.51
N ALA A 149 -22.01 -19.51 3.30
CA ALA A 149 -21.64 -19.95 4.63
C ALA A 149 -22.73 -19.57 5.64
N LEU A 150 -22.91 -20.42 6.67
CA LEU A 150 -23.72 -20.07 7.82
C LEU A 150 -23.11 -18.87 8.54
N THR A 151 -23.86 -17.78 8.57
CA THR A 151 -23.42 -16.52 9.20
C THR A 151 -23.94 -16.46 10.64
N ILE A 152 -23.02 -16.21 11.59
CA ILE A 152 -23.29 -16.07 13.01
C ILE A 152 -22.94 -14.62 13.40
N THR A 153 -23.96 -13.84 13.74
CA THR A 153 -23.77 -12.45 14.20
C THR A 153 -23.07 -12.45 15.56
N LEU A 154 -22.00 -11.69 15.67
CA LEU A 154 -21.27 -11.52 16.92
C LEU A 154 -21.97 -10.48 17.83
N PRO A 155 -21.87 -10.64 19.15
CA PRO A 155 -22.30 -9.61 20.09
C PRO A 155 -21.65 -8.25 19.80
N LYS A 156 -22.37 -7.16 20.03
CA LYS A 156 -21.80 -5.81 19.83
C LYS A 156 -20.59 -5.61 20.76
N PRO A 157 -19.47 -5.12 20.24
CA PRO A 157 -18.31 -4.83 21.06
C PRO A 157 -18.64 -3.84 22.16
N LYS A 158 -18.17 -4.10 23.37
CA LYS A 158 -18.35 -3.21 24.53
C LYS A 158 -16.97 -2.68 24.95
N PRO A 159 -16.85 -1.40 25.34
CA PRO A 159 -15.60 -0.89 25.92
C PRO A 159 -15.43 -1.49 27.32
N VAL A 160 -14.98 -2.75 27.38
CA VAL A 160 -14.79 -3.49 28.62
C VAL A 160 -13.31 -3.79 28.79
N GLY A 161 -12.60 -2.89 29.42
CA GLY A 161 -11.24 -3.15 29.89
C GLY A 161 -11.02 -2.42 31.20
N LYS A 162 -10.62 -3.14 32.25
CA LYS A 162 -10.18 -2.55 33.52
C LYS A 162 -8.70 -2.18 33.48
N MET A 163 -7.96 -2.64 32.48
CA MET A 163 -6.52 -2.46 32.30
C MET A 163 -6.24 -1.28 31.35
N SER A 164 -5.35 -0.37 31.76
CA SER A 164 -4.90 0.70 30.87
C SER A 164 -4.08 0.17 29.71
N LEU A 165 -3.94 0.96 28.63
CA LEU A 165 -3.07 0.62 27.51
C LEU A 165 -1.62 0.44 27.95
N GLU A 166 -1.14 1.32 28.83
CA GLU A 166 0.22 1.30 29.38
C GLU A 166 0.47 0.01 30.15
N GLU A 167 -0.49 -0.38 30.98
CA GLU A 167 -0.40 -1.62 31.75
C GLU A 167 -0.43 -2.86 30.84
N ALA A 168 -1.30 -2.87 29.81
CA ALA A 168 -1.35 -3.97 28.84
C ALA A 168 -0.02 -4.09 28.08
N LEU A 169 0.59 -2.98 27.66
CA LEU A 169 1.90 -2.97 27.02
C LEU A 169 3.00 -3.52 27.95
N GLN A 170 2.98 -3.14 29.23
CA GLN A 170 3.96 -3.62 30.23
C GLN A 170 3.79 -5.11 30.54
N ARG A 171 2.55 -5.60 30.63
CA ARG A 171 2.23 -6.99 31.00
C ARG A 171 2.26 -7.98 29.86
N ARG A 172 2.08 -7.53 28.60
CA ARG A 172 2.05 -8.41 27.44
C ARG A 172 3.28 -9.34 27.40
N ARG A 173 3.02 -10.64 27.36
CA ARG A 173 4.04 -11.69 27.16
C ARG A 173 3.52 -12.73 26.17
N SER A 174 4.45 -13.49 25.59
CA SER A 174 4.13 -14.66 24.76
C SER A 174 3.90 -15.86 25.67
N ILE A 175 2.66 -16.07 26.08
CA ILE A 175 2.24 -17.17 26.94
C ILE A 175 1.91 -18.37 26.05
N ARG A 176 2.36 -19.57 26.42
CA ARG A 176 2.22 -20.80 25.66
C ARG A 176 1.47 -21.90 26.42
N ASP A 177 1.21 -21.66 27.68
CA ASP A 177 0.45 -22.53 28.56
C ASP A 177 -0.97 -21.97 28.66
N TYR A 178 -1.93 -22.71 28.11
CA TYR A 178 -3.31 -22.26 27.99
C TYR A 178 -4.23 -23.05 28.91
N SER A 179 -5.15 -22.34 29.55
CA SER A 179 -6.28 -22.93 30.25
C SER A 179 -7.15 -23.77 29.32
N GLN A 180 -7.76 -24.82 29.87
CA GLN A 180 -8.77 -25.62 29.16
C GLN A 180 -10.15 -24.95 29.16
N ALA A 181 -10.32 -23.83 29.83
CA ALA A 181 -11.58 -23.11 29.85
C ALA A 181 -11.98 -22.60 28.45
N PRO A 182 -13.25 -22.68 28.08
CA PRO A 182 -13.73 -22.09 26.83
C PRO A 182 -13.67 -20.57 26.91
N LEU A 183 -13.59 -19.91 25.75
CA LEU A 183 -13.86 -18.48 25.61
C LEU A 183 -15.37 -18.27 25.50
N SER A 184 -15.87 -17.19 26.07
CA SER A 184 -17.22 -16.75 25.76
C SER A 184 -17.32 -16.15 24.36
N LEU A 185 -18.54 -16.11 23.80
CA LEU A 185 -18.78 -15.49 22.50
C LEU A 185 -18.51 -13.97 22.55
N GLU A 186 -18.76 -13.33 23.69
CA GLU A 186 -18.47 -11.94 23.95
C GLU A 186 -16.96 -11.63 23.89
N GLU A 187 -16.14 -12.49 24.52
CA GLU A 187 -14.68 -12.35 24.50
C GLU A 187 -14.12 -12.52 23.09
N LEU A 188 -14.61 -13.51 22.34
CA LEU A 188 -14.24 -13.71 20.95
C LEU A 188 -14.62 -12.49 20.10
N SER A 189 -15.84 -12.00 20.24
CA SER A 189 -16.34 -10.82 19.54
C SER A 189 -15.45 -9.61 19.78
N GLN A 190 -15.15 -9.34 21.04
CA GLN A 190 -14.35 -8.22 21.44
C GLN A 190 -12.89 -8.35 20.94
N LEU A 191 -12.32 -9.55 21.01
CA LEU A 191 -10.98 -9.82 20.50
C LEU A 191 -10.88 -9.55 19.01
N LEU A 192 -11.84 -10.03 18.21
CA LEU A 192 -11.87 -9.80 16.77
C LEU A 192 -12.07 -8.33 16.41
N TYR A 193 -12.95 -7.65 17.15
CA TYR A 193 -13.18 -6.21 16.95
C TYR A 193 -11.92 -5.39 17.25
N LEU A 194 -11.26 -5.66 18.36
CA LEU A 194 -10.01 -4.95 18.73
C LEU A 194 -8.85 -5.31 17.79
N ALA A 195 -8.84 -6.52 17.24
CA ALA A 195 -7.83 -6.94 16.26
C ALA A 195 -7.88 -6.11 14.96
N ASP A 196 -9.07 -6.04 14.33
CA ASP A 196 -9.22 -5.41 13.00
C ASP A 196 -10.67 -4.93 12.72
N GLY A 197 -11.48 -4.65 13.74
CA GLY A 197 -12.86 -4.19 13.59
C GLY A 197 -12.97 -2.77 13.03
N ILE A 198 -14.09 -2.48 12.38
CA ILE A 198 -14.38 -1.14 11.83
C ILE A 198 -14.81 -0.20 12.97
N THR A 199 -14.06 0.88 13.15
CA THR A 199 -14.30 1.89 14.18
C THR A 199 -14.97 3.15 13.64
N LEU A 200 -14.84 3.40 12.34
CA LEU A 200 -15.38 4.60 11.69
C LEU A 200 -15.75 4.30 10.23
N TRP A 201 -16.93 4.68 9.81
CA TRP A 201 -17.31 4.73 8.40
C TRP A 201 -17.25 6.17 7.90
N GLN A 202 -16.38 6.43 6.92
CA GLN A 202 -16.24 7.75 6.32
C GLN A 202 -15.87 7.61 4.83
N TYR A 203 -16.46 8.40 3.97
CA TYR A 203 -16.23 8.40 2.52
C TYR A 203 -16.39 7.02 1.84
N GLY A 204 -17.28 6.17 2.37
CA GLY A 204 -17.45 4.81 1.87
C GLY A 204 -16.36 3.83 2.30
N ILE A 205 -15.45 4.24 3.18
CA ILE A 205 -14.35 3.43 3.72
C ILE A 205 -14.63 3.09 5.18
N GLY A 206 -14.55 1.80 5.54
CA GLY A 206 -14.58 1.33 6.93
C GLY A 206 -13.18 1.38 7.52
N PHE A 207 -12.85 2.43 8.28
CA PHE A 207 -11.58 2.54 9.00
C PHE A 207 -11.55 1.59 10.18
N ARG A 208 -10.47 0.82 10.29
CA ARG A 208 -10.33 -0.27 11.26
C ARG A 208 -9.43 0.11 12.43
N THR A 209 -9.39 -0.74 13.45
CA THR A 209 -8.51 -0.61 14.61
C THR A 209 -7.02 -0.69 14.22
N ALA A 210 -6.67 -1.52 13.23
CA ALA A 210 -5.34 -1.59 12.68
C ALA A 210 -5.16 -0.59 11.52
N PRO A 211 -4.05 0.17 11.46
CA PRO A 211 -3.76 1.04 10.33
C PRO A 211 -3.40 0.23 9.08
N SER A 212 -3.93 0.64 7.93
CA SER A 212 -3.63 0.03 6.65
C SER A 212 -3.12 1.04 5.64
N ALA A 213 -2.11 0.69 4.87
CA ALA A 213 -1.57 1.54 3.82
C ALA A 213 -2.65 1.87 2.79
N GLY A 214 -3.03 3.16 2.75
CA GLY A 214 -4.07 3.66 1.84
C GLY A 214 -5.48 3.16 2.14
N ALA A 215 -5.72 2.66 3.35
CA ALA A 215 -6.98 2.07 3.82
C ALA A 215 -7.47 0.93 2.90
N LEU A 216 -6.56 0.04 2.49
CA LEU A 216 -6.83 -1.04 1.54
C LEU A 216 -7.14 -2.39 2.22
N TYR A 217 -6.76 -2.54 3.49
CA TYR A 217 -7.11 -3.66 4.36
C TYR A 217 -6.97 -5.03 3.70
N PRO A 218 -5.74 -5.44 3.31
CA PRO A 218 -5.50 -6.71 2.63
C PRO A 218 -5.65 -7.93 3.53
N ILE A 219 -5.59 -7.77 4.87
CA ILE A 219 -5.59 -8.89 5.81
C ILE A 219 -7.03 -9.38 6.04
N GLU A 220 -7.16 -10.70 6.06
CA GLU A 220 -8.38 -11.43 6.45
C GLU A 220 -8.07 -12.30 7.67
N ILE A 221 -9.00 -12.37 8.60
CA ILE A 221 -8.86 -13.16 9.84
C ILE A 221 -9.73 -14.40 9.77
N TYR A 222 -9.12 -15.56 10.01
CA TYR A 222 -9.81 -16.85 10.06
C TYR A 222 -9.67 -17.45 11.46
N PRO A 223 -10.71 -17.35 12.30
CA PRO A 223 -10.78 -18.06 13.57
C PRO A 223 -10.88 -19.55 13.35
N VAL A 224 -9.95 -20.33 13.94
CA VAL A 224 -10.06 -21.76 14.16
C VAL A 224 -10.53 -21.97 15.59
N VAL A 225 -11.77 -22.33 15.72
CA VAL A 225 -12.46 -22.47 17.02
C VAL A 225 -12.32 -23.90 17.49
N ASN A 226 -11.72 -24.10 18.66
CA ASN A 226 -11.70 -25.38 19.36
C ASN A 226 -12.70 -25.37 20.54
N ARG A 227 -12.71 -24.31 21.36
CA ARG A 227 -13.57 -24.19 22.54
C ARG A 227 -14.05 -22.75 22.72
N VAL A 228 -15.19 -22.41 22.10
CA VAL A 228 -15.90 -21.13 22.29
C VAL A 228 -17.35 -21.45 22.60
N GLU A 229 -17.89 -20.85 23.66
CA GLU A 229 -19.28 -21.05 24.06
C GLU A 229 -20.26 -20.65 22.97
N GLY A 230 -21.22 -21.51 22.67
CA GLY A 230 -22.23 -21.26 21.64
C GLY A 230 -21.75 -21.43 20.20
N LEU A 231 -20.50 -21.80 19.97
CA LEU A 231 -19.97 -22.11 18.64
C LEU A 231 -19.58 -23.60 18.54
N LYS A 232 -19.81 -24.18 17.38
CA LYS A 232 -19.26 -25.49 17.04
C LYS A 232 -17.75 -25.36 16.75
N PRO A 233 -16.93 -26.38 17.07
CA PRO A 233 -15.55 -26.42 16.58
C PRO A 233 -15.52 -26.34 15.07
N GLY A 234 -14.56 -25.55 14.54
CA GLY A 234 -14.51 -25.36 13.10
C GLY A 234 -13.62 -24.18 12.68
N VAL A 235 -13.52 -24.02 11.36
CA VAL A 235 -12.85 -22.90 10.71
C VAL A 235 -13.89 -21.88 10.28
N TYR A 236 -13.69 -20.66 10.69
CA TYR A 236 -14.57 -19.53 10.39
C TYR A 236 -13.80 -18.45 9.64
N HIS A 237 -14.53 -17.61 8.92
CA HIS A 237 -14.03 -16.31 8.43
C HIS A 237 -14.67 -15.20 9.26
N TYR A 238 -13.86 -14.20 9.66
CA TYR A 238 -14.39 -13.01 10.31
C TYR A 238 -14.82 -11.97 9.26
N ASN A 239 -16.13 -11.89 9.03
CA ASN A 239 -16.69 -10.84 8.19
C ASN A 239 -16.68 -9.52 8.96
N VAL A 240 -15.65 -8.72 8.73
CA VAL A 240 -15.43 -7.45 9.45
C VAL A 240 -16.53 -6.43 9.14
N ARG A 241 -17.13 -6.46 7.94
CA ARG A 241 -18.19 -5.53 7.53
C ARG A 241 -19.48 -5.74 8.34
N LEU A 242 -19.83 -6.98 8.58
CA LEU A 242 -21.05 -7.37 9.31
C LEU A 242 -20.80 -7.57 10.81
N HIS A 243 -19.54 -7.58 11.24
CA HIS A 243 -19.11 -8.05 12.55
C HIS A 243 -19.74 -9.42 12.88
N ALA A 244 -19.44 -10.39 12.03
CA ALA A 244 -20.01 -11.72 12.06
C ALA A 244 -18.98 -12.80 11.74
N LEU A 245 -19.27 -14.04 12.09
CA LEU A 245 -18.50 -15.21 11.66
C LEU A 245 -19.25 -15.94 10.54
N GLU A 246 -18.51 -16.34 9.54
CA GLU A 246 -18.99 -17.20 8.44
C GLU A 246 -18.35 -18.58 8.60
N LEU A 247 -19.15 -19.60 8.90
CA LEU A 247 -18.68 -20.98 9.11
C LEU A 247 -18.26 -21.58 7.77
N LEU A 248 -16.96 -21.84 7.60
CA LEU A 248 -16.42 -22.42 6.38
C LEU A 248 -16.34 -23.94 6.42
N LYS A 249 -15.95 -24.47 7.58
CA LYS A 249 -15.82 -25.92 7.76
C LYS A 249 -16.02 -26.27 9.23
N GLU A 250 -16.96 -27.15 9.52
CA GLU A 250 -17.20 -27.74 10.85
C GLU A 250 -16.22 -28.90 11.08
N GLY A 251 -15.70 -29.02 12.29
CA GLY A 251 -14.82 -30.12 12.71
C GLY A 251 -13.73 -29.64 13.70
N GLU A 252 -12.99 -30.60 14.23
CA GLU A 252 -11.86 -30.37 15.13
C GLU A 252 -10.58 -30.26 14.32
N PHE A 253 -9.88 -29.10 14.40
CA PHE A 253 -8.67 -28.80 13.65
C PHE A 253 -7.42 -28.64 14.52
N GLY A 254 -7.51 -29.00 15.81
CA GLY A 254 -6.38 -28.90 16.74
C GLY A 254 -5.13 -29.66 16.25
N PRO A 255 -5.25 -30.95 15.85
CA PRO A 255 -4.12 -31.71 15.33
C PRO A 255 -3.49 -31.10 14.08
N GLU A 256 -4.29 -30.61 13.13
CA GLU A 256 -3.79 -29.92 11.93
C GLU A 256 -3.06 -28.64 12.27
N MET A 257 -3.55 -27.87 13.27
CA MET A 257 -2.86 -26.67 13.73
C MET A 257 -1.50 -26.99 14.32
N VAL A 258 -1.35 -28.09 15.06
CA VAL A 258 -0.06 -28.58 15.55
C VAL A 258 0.87 -28.90 14.37
N GLN A 259 0.37 -29.62 13.38
CA GLN A 259 1.16 -29.99 12.20
C GLN A 259 1.63 -28.74 11.42
N TYR A 260 0.72 -27.80 11.12
CA TYR A 260 1.05 -26.56 10.40
C TYR A 260 1.96 -25.63 11.21
N CYS A 261 1.95 -25.75 12.52
CA CYS A 261 2.85 -24.99 13.42
C CYS A 261 4.15 -25.76 13.76
N LEU A 262 4.59 -26.65 12.87
CA LEU A 262 5.85 -27.40 12.97
C LEU A 262 5.94 -28.28 14.24
N GLY A 263 4.86 -28.94 14.60
CA GLY A 263 4.78 -29.83 15.75
C GLY A 263 4.68 -29.12 17.10
N GLN A 264 4.44 -27.82 17.12
CA GLN A 264 4.21 -27.11 18.39
C GLN A 264 2.77 -27.39 18.85
N GLU A 265 2.63 -27.92 20.07
CA GLU A 265 1.34 -28.39 20.60
C GLU A 265 0.37 -27.26 20.96
N MET A 266 0.89 -26.08 21.31
CA MET A 266 0.09 -25.00 21.85
C MET A 266 -1.05 -24.49 20.92
N PRO A 267 -0.93 -24.43 19.59
CA PRO A 267 -2.04 -23.99 18.74
C PRO A 267 -3.22 -24.99 18.75
N GLY A 268 -2.93 -26.28 18.93
CA GLY A 268 -3.96 -27.31 19.09
C GLY A 268 -4.63 -27.26 20.45
N ALA A 269 -3.89 -26.88 21.49
CA ALA A 269 -4.39 -26.75 22.86
C ALA A 269 -5.16 -25.44 23.11
N ALA A 270 -5.02 -24.44 22.26
CA ALA A 270 -5.69 -23.16 22.42
C ALA A 270 -7.22 -23.28 22.26
N ALA A 271 -7.99 -22.49 22.97
CA ALA A 271 -9.43 -22.40 22.76
C ALA A 271 -9.78 -21.81 21.39
N LEU A 272 -8.89 -20.93 20.90
CA LEU A 272 -9.00 -20.21 19.63
C LEU A 272 -7.62 -20.00 19.00
N THR A 273 -7.51 -20.28 17.69
CA THR A 273 -6.34 -19.90 16.89
C THR A 273 -6.79 -18.94 15.81
N LEU A 274 -6.12 -17.82 15.67
CA LEU A 274 -6.41 -16.82 14.63
C LEU A 274 -5.37 -16.92 13.51
N ILE A 275 -5.83 -17.30 12.31
CA ILE A 275 -5.02 -17.35 11.10
C ILE A 275 -5.20 -16.02 10.35
N LEU A 276 -4.10 -15.33 10.10
CA LEU A 276 -4.08 -14.12 9.29
C LEU A 276 -3.63 -14.47 7.87
N THR A 277 -4.47 -14.20 6.89
CA THR A 277 -4.14 -14.34 5.47
C THR A 277 -4.19 -12.99 4.78
N ALA A 278 -3.65 -12.88 3.57
CA ALA A 278 -3.64 -11.63 2.85
C ALA A 278 -4.17 -11.75 1.42
N VAL A 279 -5.07 -10.86 1.05
CA VAL A 279 -5.44 -10.60 -0.34
C VAL A 279 -4.47 -9.56 -0.90
N PHE A 280 -3.25 -9.99 -1.25
CA PHE A 280 -2.17 -9.11 -1.70
C PHE A 280 -2.59 -8.13 -2.79
N GLN A 281 -3.49 -8.53 -3.69
CA GLN A 281 -3.94 -7.70 -4.80
C GLN A 281 -4.67 -6.42 -4.32
N ARG A 282 -5.29 -6.40 -3.13
CA ARG A 282 -5.91 -5.17 -2.56
C ARG A 282 -4.88 -4.06 -2.35
N THR A 283 -3.63 -4.41 -2.13
CA THR A 283 -2.54 -3.44 -1.92
C THR A 283 -1.67 -3.31 -3.16
N ARG A 284 -1.46 -4.42 -3.89
CA ARG A 284 -0.53 -4.50 -5.02
C ARG A 284 -0.92 -3.63 -6.22
N TRP A 285 -2.19 -3.52 -6.55
CA TRP A 285 -2.65 -2.66 -7.65
C TRP A 285 -2.24 -1.19 -7.48
N LYS A 286 -2.11 -0.74 -6.21
CA LYS A 286 -1.74 0.63 -5.86
C LYS A 286 -0.25 0.80 -5.57
N TYR A 287 0.34 -0.17 -4.87
CA TYR A 287 1.69 -0.08 -4.32
C TYR A 287 2.69 -1.03 -4.97
N ARG A 288 2.25 -1.85 -5.92
CA ARG A 288 3.08 -2.79 -6.67
C ARG A 288 3.86 -3.73 -5.74
N GLU A 289 5.18 -3.88 -5.99
CA GLU A 289 6.08 -4.75 -5.21
C GLU A 289 6.17 -4.31 -3.74
N ARG A 290 6.07 -3.02 -3.49
CA ARG A 290 6.10 -2.48 -2.12
C ARG A 290 4.91 -2.93 -1.27
N ALA A 291 3.85 -3.43 -1.89
CA ALA A 291 2.67 -3.96 -1.21
C ALA A 291 3.02 -5.03 -0.17
N TYR A 292 3.99 -5.90 -0.47
CA TYR A 292 4.40 -6.96 0.47
C TYR A 292 4.87 -6.40 1.82
N ARG A 293 5.61 -5.28 1.82
CA ARG A 293 6.03 -4.62 3.07
C ARG A 293 4.85 -4.13 3.87
N TYR A 294 3.89 -3.48 3.21
CA TYR A 294 2.72 -2.92 3.87
C TYR A 294 1.81 -4.01 4.43
N VAL A 295 1.62 -5.09 3.67
CA VAL A 295 0.84 -6.26 4.12
C VAL A 295 1.47 -6.89 5.37
N LEU A 296 2.79 -7.10 5.38
CA LEU A 296 3.48 -7.67 6.54
C LEU A 296 3.44 -6.75 7.77
N LEU A 297 3.59 -5.42 7.57
CA LEU A 297 3.46 -4.44 8.64
C LEU A 297 2.04 -4.44 9.23
N GLU A 298 1.01 -4.46 8.37
CA GLU A 298 -0.38 -4.52 8.81
C GLU A 298 -0.68 -5.81 9.60
N GLY A 299 -0.21 -6.96 9.11
CA GLY A 299 -0.29 -8.21 9.87
C GLY A 299 0.38 -8.11 11.24
N GLY A 300 1.49 -7.37 11.36
CA GLY A 300 2.14 -7.08 12.63
C GLY A 300 1.32 -6.18 13.55
N HIS A 301 0.64 -5.16 13.01
CA HIS A 301 -0.27 -4.29 13.77
C HIS A 301 -1.46 -5.08 14.31
N ILE A 302 -2.11 -5.89 13.47
CA ILE A 302 -3.21 -6.77 13.88
C ILE A 302 -2.74 -7.76 14.95
N GLY A 303 -1.58 -8.40 14.76
CA GLY A 303 -1.00 -9.29 15.73
C GLY A 303 -0.74 -8.62 17.09
N GLN A 304 -0.24 -7.38 17.10
CA GLN A 304 -0.05 -6.62 18.34
C GLN A 304 -1.41 -6.26 18.99
N ASN A 305 -2.41 -5.88 18.21
CA ASN A 305 -3.76 -5.63 18.72
C ASN A 305 -4.34 -6.88 19.42
N ILE A 306 -4.18 -8.06 18.79
CA ILE A 306 -4.59 -9.34 19.38
C ILE A 306 -3.90 -9.59 20.73
N TYR A 307 -2.58 -9.37 20.79
CA TYR A 307 -1.84 -9.53 22.04
C TYR A 307 -2.31 -8.60 23.15
N LEU A 308 -2.50 -7.32 22.83
CA LEU A 308 -2.93 -6.32 23.81
C LEU A 308 -4.36 -6.60 24.28
N ALA A 309 -5.26 -6.97 23.36
CA ALA A 309 -6.61 -7.35 23.69
C ALA A 309 -6.65 -8.58 24.59
N ALA A 310 -5.94 -9.65 24.23
CA ALA A 310 -5.85 -10.86 25.06
C ALA A 310 -5.28 -10.56 26.45
N THR A 311 -4.24 -9.72 26.54
CA THR A 311 -3.64 -9.31 27.83
C THR A 311 -4.64 -8.50 28.65
N GLY A 312 -5.36 -7.56 28.04
CA GLY A 312 -6.34 -6.73 28.71
C GLY A 312 -7.52 -7.50 29.30
N TYR A 313 -7.85 -8.67 28.72
CA TYR A 313 -8.85 -9.59 29.22
C TYR A 313 -8.32 -10.66 30.18
N GLY A 314 -7.01 -10.67 30.46
CA GLY A 314 -6.38 -11.68 31.29
C GLY A 314 -6.16 -13.01 30.58
N HIS A 315 -6.28 -13.04 29.26
CA HIS A 315 -6.02 -14.23 28.44
C HIS A 315 -4.56 -14.29 27.99
N GLY A 316 -4.01 -15.52 27.95
CA GLY A 316 -2.71 -15.78 27.33
C GLY A 316 -2.82 -15.70 25.81
N GLY A 317 -1.97 -14.92 25.17
CA GLY A 317 -1.88 -14.83 23.71
C GLY A 317 -0.49 -15.20 23.20
N LEU A 318 -0.40 -15.96 22.11
CA LEU A 318 0.83 -16.24 21.40
C LEU A 318 0.63 -15.95 19.91
N CYS A 319 1.47 -15.08 19.35
CA CYS A 319 1.56 -14.90 17.91
C CYS A 319 2.61 -15.86 17.33
N HIS A 320 2.19 -16.75 16.44
CA HIS A 320 3.07 -17.68 15.77
C HIS A 320 3.38 -17.17 14.37
N ARG A 321 4.66 -16.92 14.07
CA ARG A 321 5.16 -16.42 12.79
C ARG A 321 5.89 -17.49 11.98
N ARG A 322 5.43 -18.73 11.98
CA ARG A 322 6.03 -19.75 11.13
C ARG A 322 4.96 -20.30 10.21
N PHE A 323 5.10 -20.01 8.92
CA PHE A 323 4.37 -20.68 7.86
C PHE A 323 5.38 -21.60 7.16
N PRO A 324 5.07 -22.86 6.93
CA PRO A 324 5.74 -23.60 5.87
C PRO A 324 5.42 -22.89 4.55
N GLY A 325 6.45 -22.59 3.77
CA GLY A 325 6.33 -21.97 2.45
C GLY A 325 5.60 -22.88 1.48
#